data_7cc63b9ca7be8694c8163bf3ef3836b5
#
_entry.id   7cc63b9ca7be8694c8163bf3ef3836b5
#
_cell.length_a   1.000
_cell.length_b   1.000
_cell.length_c   1.000
_cell.angle_alpha   90.00
_cell.angle_beta   90.00
_cell.angle_gamma   90.00
#
_symmetry.space_group_name_H-M   'P 1'
#
loop_
_entity.id
_entity.type
_entity.pdbx_description
1 polymer ?
#
loop_
_entity_poly.entity_id
_entity_poly.type
_entity_poly.pdbx_seq_one_letter_code
_entity_poly.pdbx_strand_id
1 'polypeptide(L)'
;EYSLLLTDLNIVDVSGGLEAAEVRCGRLHCSGGARVSGGVEAESVHLTGSAVIQGLLNAETVEISASRGIRIGSIGGSSIRIYKPTQVSLLGLFHGSVSCAQVGDIEGDDVDLEYTQADVVRGRRVRIGEGCSIGRVEYSESLDAWDGTVGESVCTGQDAQ
;
A
#
# COMPACT_ATOMS: atom_id res chain seq x y z
N GLU A 1 -26.58 5.01 10.84
CA GLU A 1 -25.17 5.28 10.59
C GLU A 1 -24.32 4.82 11.77
N TYR A 2 -23.56 3.79 11.55
CA TYR A 2 -22.70 3.24 12.58
C TYR A 2 -21.26 3.67 12.29
N SER A 3 -20.68 4.53 13.13
CA SER A 3 -19.25 4.77 13.08
C SER A 3 -18.57 3.86 14.08
N LEU A 4 -18.03 2.77 13.58
CA LEU A 4 -17.28 1.83 14.38
C LEU A 4 -15.85 2.35 14.54
N LEU A 5 -15.42 2.49 15.79
CA LEU A 5 -14.06 2.84 16.16
C LEU A 5 -13.40 1.60 16.76
N LEU A 6 -12.38 1.09 16.09
CA LEU A 6 -11.58 -0.02 16.61
C LEU A 6 -10.29 0.58 17.17
N THR A 7 -10.21 0.67 18.48
CA THR A 7 -9.06 1.25 19.17
C THR A 7 -8.54 0.34 20.28
N ASP A 8 -7.26 0.43 20.53
CA ASP A 8 -6.56 -0.27 21.61
C ASP A 8 -6.64 -1.80 21.51
N LEU A 9 -6.70 -2.32 20.28
CA LEU A 9 -6.69 -3.75 20.02
C LEU A 9 -5.27 -4.21 19.67
N ASN A 10 -4.88 -5.38 20.16
CA ASN A 10 -3.58 -5.94 19.79
C ASN A 10 -3.58 -6.48 18.36
N ILE A 11 -4.58 -7.27 18.01
CA ILE A 11 -4.68 -7.92 16.72
C ILE A 11 -6.09 -7.75 16.19
N VAL A 12 -6.20 -7.32 14.93
CA VAL A 12 -7.45 -7.31 14.18
C VAL A 12 -7.26 -8.22 12.97
N ASP A 13 -8.00 -9.31 12.92
CA ASP A 13 -7.95 -10.27 11.82
C ASP A 13 -9.32 -10.30 11.15
N VAL A 14 -9.35 -9.91 9.87
CA VAL A 14 -10.58 -9.80 9.10
C VAL A 14 -10.57 -10.83 7.97
N SER A 15 -11.41 -11.85 8.09
CA SER A 15 -11.61 -12.83 7.02
C SER A 15 -12.92 -12.61 6.26
N GLY A 16 -13.86 -11.91 6.85
CA GLY A 16 -15.12 -11.49 6.22
C GLY A 16 -15.08 -10.04 5.79
N GLY A 17 -16.05 -9.25 6.23
CA GLY A 17 -16.13 -7.82 5.94
C GLY A 17 -15.94 -6.97 7.19
N LEU A 18 -15.22 -5.88 7.07
CA LEU A 18 -15.07 -4.90 8.12
C LEU A 18 -15.48 -3.52 7.57
N GLU A 19 -16.34 -2.84 8.31
CA GLU A 19 -16.62 -1.42 8.07
C GLU A 19 -16.33 -0.67 9.36
N ALA A 20 -15.47 0.33 9.27
CA ALA A 20 -15.09 1.14 10.42
C ALA A 20 -14.85 2.59 10.02
N ALA A 21 -15.00 3.49 10.98
CA ALA A 21 -14.61 4.89 10.79
C ALA A 21 -13.09 5.03 10.93
N GLU A 22 -12.52 4.40 11.96
CA GLU A 22 -11.09 4.39 12.20
C GLU A 22 -10.67 3.06 12.80
N VAL A 23 -9.42 2.65 12.54
CA VAL A 23 -8.83 1.45 13.11
C VAL A 23 -7.50 1.83 13.75
N ARG A 24 -7.33 1.44 15.01
CA ARG A 24 -6.07 1.61 15.72
C ARG A 24 -5.75 0.30 16.45
N CYS A 25 -4.67 -0.35 16.07
CA CYS A 25 -4.33 -1.67 16.61
C CYS A 25 -2.84 -1.94 16.52
N GLY A 26 -2.38 -3.02 17.09
CA GLY A 26 -1.01 -3.47 16.92
C GLY A 26 -0.80 -4.10 15.55
N ARG A 27 -1.62 -5.09 15.20
CA ARG A 27 -1.51 -5.79 13.92
C ARG A 27 -2.87 -5.88 13.25
N LEU A 28 -2.91 -5.49 11.98
CA LEU A 28 -4.10 -5.64 11.14
C LEU A 28 -3.79 -6.64 10.03
N HIS A 29 -4.55 -7.71 9.97
CA HIS A 29 -4.51 -8.68 8.88
C HIS A 29 -5.90 -8.76 8.25
N CYS A 30 -5.99 -8.49 6.96
CA CYS A 30 -7.25 -8.54 6.23
C CYS A 30 -7.10 -9.42 4.99
N SER A 31 -7.77 -10.57 5.01
CA SER A 31 -7.88 -11.46 3.86
C SER A 31 -9.24 -11.36 3.18
N GLY A 32 -10.21 -10.75 3.83
CA GLY A 32 -11.53 -10.45 3.27
C GLY A 32 -11.60 -9.04 2.71
N GLY A 33 -12.63 -8.30 3.10
CA GLY A 33 -12.82 -6.91 2.66
C GLY A 33 -12.84 -5.96 3.84
N ALA A 34 -12.14 -4.84 3.70
CA ALA A 34 -12.17 -3.78 4.70
C ALA A 34 -12.55 -2.45 4.07
N ARG A 35 -13.38 -1.71 4.75
CA ARG A 35 -13.78 -0.37 4.33
C ARG A 35 -13.66 0.57 5.51
N VAL A 36 -12.73 1.50 5.43
CA VAL A 36 -12.45 2.47 6.49
C VAL A 36 -12.62 3.87 5.94
N SER A 37 -13.53 4.65 6.51
CA SER A 37 -13.81 6.00 6.03
C SER A 37 -12.76 7.02 6.50
N GLY A 38 -12.11 6.79 7.63
CA GLY A 38 -11.00 7.60 8.11
C GLY A 38 -9.67 6.92 7.85
N GLY A 39 -8.85 6.75 8.88
CA GLY A 39 -7.53 6.20 8.77
C GLY A 39 -7.32 4.90 9.53
N VAL A 40 -6.18 4.30 9.27
CA VAL A 40 -5.71 3.11 9.98
C VAL A 40 -4.35 3.43 10.57
N GLU A 41 -4.18 3.14 11.86
CA GLU A 41 -2.90 3.26 12.55
C GLU A 41 -2.57 1.94 13.23
N ALA A 42 -1.43 1.36 12.88
CA ALA A 42 -1.01 0.07 13.40
C ALA A 42 0.51 -0.04 13.43
N GLU A 43 1.03 -1.05 14.11
CA GLU A 43 2.45 -1.39 14.01
C GLU A 43 2.74 -2.15 12.73
N SER A 44 1.86 -3.09 12.37
CA SER A 44 1.98 -3.81 11.11
C SER A 44 0.62 -4.02 10.46
N VAL A 45 0.61 -3.95 9.13
CA VAL A 45 -0.58 -4.13 8.31
C VAL A 45 -0.28 -5.11 7.20
N HIS A 46 -1.13 -6.11 7.03
CA HIS A 46 -1.03 -7.09 5.96
C HIS A 46 -2.40 -7.24 5.29
N LEU A 47 -2.49 -6.80 4.04
CA LEU A 47 -3.73 -6.84 3.27
C LEU A 47 -3.57 -7.80 2.09
N THR A 48 -4.33 -8.87 2.09
CA THR A 48 -4.35 -9.85 0.97
C THR A 48 -5.69 -9.88 0.25
N GLY A 49 -6.72 -9.27 0.82
CA GLY A 49 -8.03 -9.13 0.20
C GLY A 49 -8.22 -7.74 -0.39
N SER A 50 -9.43 -7.22 -0.27
CA SER A 50 -9.75 -5.87 -0.72
C SER A 50 -9.76 -4.90 0.46
N ALA A 51 -9.36 -3.67 0.21
CA ALA A 51 -9.39 -2.64 1.24
C ALA A 51 -9.61 -1.28 0.61
N VAL A 52 -10.57 -0.54 1.14
CA VAL A 52 -10.82 0.85 0.78
C VAL A 52 -10.61 1.68 2.03
N ILE A 53 -9.54 2.46 2.05
CA ILE A 53 -9.20 3.33 3.17
C ILE A 53 -9.15 4.75 2.62
N GLN A 54 -10.08 5.59 3.02
CA GLN A 54 -10.19 6.93 2.46
C GLN A 54 -9.10 7.87 2.98
N GLY A 55 -8.64 7.65 4.20
CA GLY A 55 -7.62 8.47 4.83
C GLY A 55 -6.22 7.87 4.74
N LEU A 56 -5.45 8.04 5.79
CA LEU A 56 -4.07 7.60 5.89
C LEU A 56 -3.99 6.19 6.51
N LEU A 57 -3.28 5.30 5.85
CA LEU A 57 -2.84 4.04 6.43
C LEU A 57 -1.41 4.25 6.93
N ASN A 58 -1.22 4.26 8.23
CA ASN A 58 0.08 4.48 8.85
C ASN A 58 0.47 3.27 9.70
N ALA A 59 1.61 2.68 9.39
CA ALA A 59 2.14 1.55 10.14
C ALA A 59 3.65 1.47 9.97
N GLU A 60 4.32 0.84 10.91
CA GLU A 60 5.75 0.63 10.77
C GLU A 60 6.07 -0.28 9.59
N THR A 61 5.29 -1.35 9.44
CA THR A 61 5.42 -2.28 8.32
C THR A 61 4.08 -2.42 7.59
N VAL A 62 4.09 -2.22 6.28
CA VAL A 62 2.90 -2.35 5.43
C VAL A 62 3.20 -3.36 4.32
N GLU A 63 2.40 -4.42 4.25
CA GLU A 63 2.47 -5.40 3.16
C GLU A 63 1.10 -5.54 2.52
N ILE A 64 1.03 -5.31 1.23
CA ILE A 64 -0.23 -5.31 0.49
C ILE A 64 -0.08 -6.17 -0.76
N SER A 65 -1.00 -7.11 -0.95
CA SER A 65 -1.14 -7.83 -2.21
C SER A 65 -1.91 -6.95 -3.19
N ALA A 66 -1.27 -6.54 -4.28
CA ALA A 66 -1.85 -5.62 -5.24
C ALA A 66 -3.12 -6.21 -5.86
N SER A 67 -4.20 -5.45 -5.87
CA SER A 67 -5.44 -5.84 -6.51
C SER A 67 -6.28 -4.60 -6.81
N ARG A 68 -7.25 -4.78 -7.66
CA ARG A 68 -8.22 -3.73 -8.00
C ARG A 68 -9.07 -3.30 -6.81
N GLY A 69 -9.20 -4.16 -5.81
CA GLY A 69 -9.92 -3.86 -4.58
C GLY A 69 -9.14 -3.02 -3.58
N ILE A 70 -7.90 -2.64 -3.88
CA ILE A 70 -7.09 -1.81 -2.99
C ILE A 70 -7.18 -0.36 -3.45
N ARG A 71 -7.76 0.47 -2.60
CA ARG A 71 -7.84 1.93 -2.79
C ARG A 71 -7.54 2.60 -1.48
N ILE A 72 -6.45 3.31 -1.41
CA ILE A 72 -5.99 3.95 -0.17
C ILE A 72 -5.63 5.40 -0.48
N GLY A 73 -6.08 6.32 0.37
CA GLY A 73 -5.77 7.74 0.20
C GLY A 73 -4.29 8.01 0.26
N SER A 74 -3.66 7.61 1.36
CA SER A 74 -2.21 7.69 1.50
C SER A 74 -1.68 6.58 2.40
N ILE A 75 -0.42 6.23 2.21
CA ILE A 75 0.28 5.21 3.02
C ILE A 75 1.54 5.84 3.59
N GLY A 76 1.75 5.67 4.89
CA GLY A 76 2.97 6.07 5.58
C GLY A 76 3.53 4.91 6.38
N GLY A 77 4.86 4.81 6.47
CA GLY A 77 5.49 3.77 7.27
C GLY A 77 7.00 3.70 7.06
N SER A 78 7.66 2.86 7.83
CA SER A 78 9.09 2.64 7.66
C SER A 78 9.37 1.69 6.49
N SER A 79 8.63 0.60 6.40
CA SER A 79 8.77 -0.38 5.32
C SER A 79 7.42 -0.60 4.65
N ILE A 80 7.36 -0.28 3.38
CA ILE A 80 6.12 -0.40 2.59
C ILE A 80 6.38 -1.29 1.39
N ARG A 81 5.62 -2.36 1.28
CA ARG A 81 5.73 -3.30 0.19
C ARG A 81 4.36 -3.61 -0.40
N ILE A 82 4.19 -3.31 -1.67
CA ILE A 82 3.02 -3.70 -2.45
C ILE A 82 3.52 -4.66 -3.52
N TYR A 83 3.05 -5.90 -3.48
CA TYR A 83 3.60 -6.97 -4.30
C TYR A 83 2.54 -7.59 -5.21
N LYS A 84 3.00 -8.20 -6.29
CA LYS A 84 2.15 -8.91 -7.23
C LYS A 84 1.46 -10.09 -6.53
N PRO A 85 0.14 -10.23 -6.68
CA PRO A 85 -0.55 -11.37 -6.09
C PRO A 85 -0.05 -12.68 -6.71
N THR A 86 0.35 -13.61 -5.86
CA THR A 86 0.72 -14.97 -6.27
C THR A 86 -0.53 -15.80 -6.48
N GLN A 87 -1.32 -15.48 -7.48
CA GLN A 87 -2.36 -16.38 -7.91
C GLN A 87 -1.79 -17.30 -8.98
N VAL A 88 -1.42 -18.50 -8.56
CA VAL A 88 -1.19 -19.57 -9.50
C VAL A 88 -2.56 -19.96 -10.04
N SER A 89 -2.91 -19.43 -11.18
CA SER A 89 -4.03 -19.95 -11.93
C SER A 89 -3.65 -21.37 -12.36
N LEU A 90 -4.29 -22.34 -11.74
CA LEU A 90 -4.08 -23.77 -12.05
C LEU A 90 -4.38 -24.13 -13.51
N LEU A 91 -4.95 -23.23 -14.27
CA LEU A 91 -5.39 -23.52 -15.62
C LEU A 91 -4.75 -22.66 -16.70
N GLY A 92 -3.91 -21.70 -16.35
CA GLY A 92 -3.26 -20.84 -17.35
C GLY A 92 -4.23 -20.14 -18.31
N LEU A 93 -5.52 -20.23 -18.05
CA LEU A 93 -6.57 -19.79 -18.97
C LEU A 93 -7.11 -18.40 -18.66
N PHE A 94 -6.71 -17.83 -17.54
CA PHE A 94 -7.14 -16.50 -17.19
C PHE A 94 -5.98 -15.53 -17.39
N HIS A 95 -5.90 -14.99 -18.59
CA HIS A 95 -5.19 -13.75 -18.82
C HIS A 95 -5.99 -12.62 -18.15
N GLY A 96 -6.18 -12.72 -16.82
CA GLY A 96 -6.73 -11.63 -16.06
C GLY A 96 -5.74 -10.48 -16.13
N SER A 97 -6.17 -9.34 -16.64
CA SER A 97 -5.41 -8.11 -16.48
C SER A 97 -5.12 -7.94 -15.00
N VAL A 98 -3.86 -7.97 -14.64
CA VAL A 98 -3.46 -7.73 -13.25
C VAL A 98 -3.87 -6.31 -12.92
N SER A 99 -4.74 -6.19 -11.96
CA SER A 99 -5.27 -4.90 -11.58
C SER A 99 -4.37 -4.26 -10.55
N CYS A 100 -4.11 -2.99 -10.73
CA CYS A 100 -3.22 -2.24 -9.87
C CYS A 100 -3.93 -1.77 -8.60
N ALA A 101 -3.21 -1.75 -7.50
CA ALA A 101 -3.61 -1.02 -6.32
C ALA A 101 -3.57 0.47 -6.61
N GLN A 102 -4.55 1.22 -6.12
CA GLN A 102 -4.61 2.67 -6.31
C GLN A 102 -4.34 3.35 -4.97
N VAL A 103 -3.29 4.15 -4.93
CA VAL A 103 -2.88 4.89 -3.76
C VAL A 103 -2.61 6.33 -4.18
N GLY A 104 -2.99 7.29 -3.37
CA GLY A 104 -2.65 8.70 -3.65
C GLY A 104 -1.17 8.94 -3.43
N ASP A 105 -0.77 9.05 -2.17
CA ASP A 105 0.62 9.31 -1.79
C ASP A 105 1.17 8.15 -0.96
N ILE A 106 2.45 7.85 -1.17
CA ILE A 106 3.17 6.83 -0.40
C ILE A 106 4.45 7.46 0.14
N GLU A 107 4.67 7.34 1.45
CA GLU A 107 5.88 7.87 2.09
C GLU A 107 6.44 6.86 3.09
N GLY A 108 7.71 6.49 2.93
CA GLY A 108 8.37 5.55 3.82
C GLY A 108 9.89 5.56 3.66
N ASP A 109 10.59 4.84 4.52
CA ASP A 109 12.05 4.71 4.36
C ASP A 109 12.39 3.75 3.23
N ASP A 110 11.83 2.54 3.28
CA ASP A 110 11.99 1.54 2.24
C ASP A 110 10.65 1.31 1.56
N VAL A 111 10.55 1.61 0.28
CA VAL A 111 9.32 1.49 -0.49
C VAL A 111 9.58 0.57 -1.69
N ASP A 112 8.85 -0.54 -1.77
CA ASP A 112 8.96 -1.53 -2.84
C ASP A 112 7.58 -1.77 -3.43
N LEU A 113 7.39 -1.38 -4.68
CA LEU A 113 6.08 -1.37 -5.32
C LEU A 113 6.05 -2.20 -6.59
N GLU A 114 5.02 -3.03 -6.72
CA GLU A 114 4.62 -3.72 -7.94
C GLU A 114 3.13 -3.49 -8.15
N TYR A 115 2.71 -3.37 -9.39
CA TYR A 115 1.28 -3.21 -9.76
C TYR A 115 0.57 -2.15 -8.93
N THR A 116 1.18 -0.97 -8.85
CA THR A 116 0.67 0.14 -8.04
C THR A 116 0.56 1.40 -8.90
N GLN A 117 -0.57 2.08 -8.77
CA GLN A 117 -0.75 3.43 -9.29
C GLN A 117 -0.71 4.41 -8.12
N ALA A 118 0.18 5.38 -8.18
CA ALA A 118 0.28 6.41 -7.15
C ALA A 118 0.63 7.75 -7.77
N ASP A 119 0.20 8.81 -7.12
CA ASP A 119 0.52 10.16 -7.56
C ASP A 119 1.95 10.54 -7.18
N VAL A 120 2.31 10.35 -5.91
CA VAL A 120 3.63 10.69 -5.40
C VAL A 120 4.13 9.57 -4.49
N VAL A 121 5.38 9.18 -4.67
CA VAL A 121 6.07 8.24 -3.80
C VAL A 121 7.32 8.93 -3.25
N ARG A 122 7.47 8.92 -1.93
CA ARG A 122 8.62 9.48 -1.22
C ARG A 122 9.28 8.43 -0.38
N GLY A 123 10.60 8.31 -0.49
CA GLY A 123 11.33 7.35 0.33
C GLY A 123 12.82 7.58 0.32
N ARG A 124 13.51 6.89 1.21
CA ARG A 124 14.96 6.84 1.17
C ARG A 124 15.42 5.90 0.07
N ARG A 125 14.94 4.67 0.09
CA ARG A 125 15.19 3.65 -0.93
C ARG A 125 13.86 3.27 -1.57
N VAL A 126 13.74 3.54 -2.86
CA VAL A 126 12.50 3.32 -3.59
C VAL A 126 12.75 2.34 -4.73
N ARG A 127 11.94 1.30 -4.78
CA ARG A 127 11.96 0.31 -5.87
C ARG A 127 10.62 0.32 -6.56
N ILE A 128 10.64 0.58 -7.85
CA ILE A 128 9.43 0.62 -8.68
C ILE A 128 9.54 -0.53 -9.69
N GLY A 129 8.75 -1.55 -9.47
CA GLY A 129 8.77 -2.76 -10.28
C GLY A 129 7.67 -2.81 -11.33
N GLU A 130 7.41 -4.03 -11.76
CA GLU A 130 6.47 -4.33 -12.83
C GLU A 130 5.08 -3.75 -12.57
N GLY A 131 4.46 -3.22 -13.59
CA GLY A 131 3.06 -2.79 -13.57
C GLY A 131 2.78 -1.49 -12.81
N CYS A 132 3.80 -0.79 -12.34
CA CYS A 132 3.60 0.46 -11.65
C CYS A 132 3.41 1.65 -12.59
N SER A 133 2.60 2.60 -12.15
CA SER A 133 2.44 3.89 -12.81
C SER A 133 2.48 4.98 -11.73
N ILE A 134 3.60 5.66 -11.63
CA ILE A 134 3.85 6.64 -10.57
C ILE A 134 4.04 8.01 -11.21
N GLY A 135 3.32 9.01 -10.72
CA GLY A 135 3.43 10.37 -11.23
C GLY A 135 4.77 11.01 -10.89
N ARG A 136 5.16 10.94 -9.62
CA ARG A 136 6.41 11.55 -9.15
C ARG A 136 7.05 10.69 -8.07
N VAL A 137 8.36 10.51 -8.15
CA VAL A 137 9.15 9.83 -7.11
C VAL A 137 10.18 10.81 -6.53
N GLU A 138 10.21 10.91 -5.22
CA GLU A 138 11.23 11.64 -4.49
C GLU A 138 12.01 10.66 -3.63
N TYR A 139 13.31 10.57 -3.81
CA TYR A 139 14.15 9.63 -3.07
C TYR A 139 15.42 10.30 -2.56
N SER A 140 15.95 9.82 -1.44
CA SER A 140 17.14 10.40 -0.86
C SER A 140 18.40 9.53 -0.98
N GLU A 141 18.26 8.22 -1.05
CA GLU A 141 19.41 7.31 -1.18
C GLU A 141 19.46 6.62 -2.54
N SER A 142 18.40 5.93 -2.92
CA SER A 142 18.39 5.17 -4.17
C SER A 142 17.00 5.05 -4.79
N LEU A 143 16.99 5.02 -6.10
CA LEU A 143 15.81 4.69 -6.89
C LEU A 143 16.18 3.56 -7.86
N ASP A 144 15.45 2.46 -7.80
CA ASP A 144 15.57 1.36 -8.72
C ASP A 144 14.21 1.15 -9.42
N ALA A 145 14.13 1.53 -10.68
CA ALA A 145 12.91 1.40 -11.48
C ALA A 145 13.24 0.55 -12.71
N TRP A 146 12.70 -0.68 -12.76
CA TRP A 146 13.07 -1.58 -13.85
C TRP A 146 11.97 -1.86 -14.88
N ASP A 147 10.72 -1.81 -14.50
CA ASP A 147 9.64 -2.15 -15.42
C ASP A 147 8.36 -1.36 -15.13
N GLY A 148 8.49 -0.31 -14.37
CA GLY A 148 7.40 0.61 -14.05
C GLY A 148 7.56 1.93 -14.79
N THR A 149 6.46 2.65 -14.87
CA THR A 149 6.44 4.00 -15.45
C THR A 149 6.51 5.04 -14.35
N VAL A 150 7.51 5.90 -14.44
CA VAL A 150 7.68 7.04 -13.52
C VAL A 150 7.65 8.31 -14.35
N GLY A 151 6.75 9.23 -14.01
CA GLY A 151 6.64 10.51 -14.73
C GLY A 151 7.79 11.45 -14.43
N GLU A 152 8.11 11.62 -13.16
CA GLU A 152 9.20 12.49 -12.71
C GLU A 152 9.93 11.84 -11.53
N SER A 153 11.23 11.95 -11.49
CA SER A 153 12.01 11.49 -10.34
C SER A 153 12.96 12.58 -9.86
N VAL A 154 13.06 12.75 -8.54
CA VAL A 154 13.87 13.77 -7.90
C VAL A 154 14.67 13.14 -6.78
N CYS A 155 15.99 13.31 -6.83
CA CYS A 155 16.88 12.93 -5.73
C CYS A 155 16.98 14.08 -4.75
N THR A 156 16.55 13.84 -3.51
CA THR A 156 16.54 14.87 -2.45
C THR A 156 17.71 14.74 -1.49
N GLY A 157 18.51 13.68 -1.61
CA GLY A 157 19.58 13.36 -0.67
C GLY A 157 20.96 13.90 -1.01
N GLN A 158 21.10 14.68 -2.09
CA GLN A 158 22.41 15.13 -2.56
C GLN A 158 22.84 16.51 -2.06
N ASP A 159 22.23 17.04 -1.06
CA ASP A 159 22.56 18.37 -0.56
C ASP A 159 23.62 18.37 0.54
N ALA A 160 24.38 17.29 0.65
CA ALA A 160 25.48 17.22 1.59
C ALA A 160 26.76 17.81 0.97
N GLN A 161 26.72 19.09 0.73
CA GLN A 161 27.89 19.83 0.29
C GLN A 161 28.05 21.09 1.13
#